data_f4db0d10586ea14a7dbb871bd4bda512
#
_entry.id   f4db0d10586ea14a7dbb871bd4bda512
#
_cell.length_a   1.000
_cell.length_b   1.000
_cell.length_c   1.000
_cell.angle_alpha   90.00
_cell.angle_beta   90.00
_cell.angle_gamma   90.00
#
_symmetry.space_group_name_H-M   'P 1'
#
loop_
_entity.id
_entity.type
_entity.pdbx_description
1 polymer ?
#
loop_
_entity_poly.entity_id
_entity_poly.type
_entity_poly.pdbx_seq_one_letter_code
_entity_poly.pdbx_strand_id
1 'polypeptide(L)'
;MTACAIESETAGAAATVSPVSGEAGKAGEAEGSGGREEPEEPERPEAARGPEGTWGPYEPAKSQRVVDPLAPDESGAPGGGVRAAARAAAFTIAADGSYAARLTLSATADAAAWFPERWTLDGHEPYAVPLPLDQPEEPGSDVLPLADGRVLIRRQVADRHTFSLLYPTGPGTGELPLGALECADGTHLTLLPPSPDGASAYALSIGEHSTTVWLVAGGAFGPVHVADVPGRCSGGVWLDRAGRLLALDREPVGGGPVKAVAVDLGRGGEVTPLLQIASDSNDRLLLADADSGLLLIRSDAPGHDRLGWGVLGSCLPVRFPECLRPADVAVTPFAVQPGQMLMPESCAVALRIDGAAGSWVGVWRPTGRRLHQLAAPEGWLAGSGLWTRDGVLKLPYANADVPCGVALVEAPVDEERGAGPAWATATESGMQPSAAATPPAVCKPVPLGQAPLVGRTAPG
;
A
#
# COMPACT_ATOMS: atom_id res chain seq x y z
N MET A 1 -25.75 -8.17 9.56
CA MET A 1 -24.60 -7.26 9.38
C MET A 1 -24.02 -7.57 8.02
N THR A 2 -24.29 -6.74 7.05
CA THR A 2 -24.07 -7.04 5.62
C THR A 2 -23.05 -6.04 5.09
N ALA A 3 -21.94 -6.53 4.57
CA ALA A 3 -21.11 -5.72 3.68
C ALA A 3 -21.88 -5.60 2.37
N CYS A 4 -22.30 -4.40 1.98
CA CYS A 4 -23.03 -4.20 0.73
C CYS A 4 -22.13 -4.51 -0.46
N ALA A 5 -22.58 -5.44 -1.31
CA ALA A 5 -21.95 -5.75 -2.59
C ALA A 5 -22.15 -4.58 -3.56
N ILE A 6 -21.08 -4.21 -4.26
CA ILE A 6 -21.18 -3.35 -5.45
C ILE A 6 -21.55 -4.29 -6.60
N GLU A 7 -22.81 -4.30 -7.01
CA GLU A 7 -23.22 -4.95 -8.25
C GLU A 7 -22.76 -4.11 -9.44
N SER A 8 -21.83 -4.62 -10.22
CA SER A 8 -21.47 -4.07 -11.52
C SER A 8 -22.46 -4.56 -12.56
N GLU A 9 -23.50 -3.80 -12.86
CA GLU A 9 -24.33 -4.03 -14.08
C GLU A 9 -23.51 -3.69 -15.32
N THR A 10 -23.05 -4.72 -16.01
CA THR A 10 -22.55 -4.63 -17.39
C THR A 10 -23.73 -4.58 -18.32
N ALA A 11 -24.21 -3.39 -18.65
CA ALA A 11 -25.13 -3.17 -19.75
C ALA A 11 -24.36 -3.27 -21.07
N GLY A 12 -24.47 -4.42 -21.74
CA GLY A 12 -24.00 -4.61 -23.10
C GLY A 12 -24.86 -3.83 -24.10
N ALA A 13 -24.34 -2.75 -24.65
CA ALA A 13 -24.89 -2.11 -25.85
C ALA A 13 -24.05 -2.55 -27.05
N ALA A 14 -24.58 -3.51 -27.81
CA ALA A 14 -24.07 -3.86 -29.12
C ALA A 14 -24.42 -2.75 -30.11
N ALA A 15 -23.42 -1.98 -30.54
CA ALA A 15 -23.52 -1.09 -31.69
C ALA A 15 -22.98 -1.80 -32.93
N THR A 16 -23.88 -2.21 -33.79
CA THR A 16 -23.62 -2.68 -35.16
C THR A 16 -23.13 -1.50 -36.02
N VAL A 17 -21.90 -1.57 -36.50
CA VAL A 17 -21.40 -0.70 -37.57
C VAL A 17 -21.22 -1.53 -38.85
N SER A 18 -22.01 -1.15 -39.85
CA SER A 18 -21.93 -1.68 -41.23
C SER A 18 -20.71 -1.11 -41.98
N PRO A 19 -20.09 -1.87 -42.89
CA PRO A 19 -18.95 -1.38 -43.66
C PRO A 19 -19.40 -0.56 -44.86
N VAL A 20 -18.78 0.60 -45.05
CA VAL A 20 -18.86 1.40 -46.27
C VAL A 20 -17.66 1.06 -47.14
N SER A 21 -17.95 0.50 -48.32
CA SER A 21 -17.03 0.30 -49.44
C SER A 21 -16.75 1.63 -50.15
N GLY A 22 -15.53 1.90 -50.55
CA GLY A 22 -15.13 3.06 -51.35
C GLY A 22 -13.74 2.86 -51.91
N GLU A 23 -13.70 2.35 -53.08
CA GLU A 23 -13.04 2.60 -54.37
C GLU A 23 -11.54 2.93 -54.42
N ALA A 24 -10.92 2.15 -55.27
CA ALA A 24 -9.55 2.21 -55.74
C ALA A 24 -9.31 3.42 -56.68
N GLY A 25 -8.22 4.15 -56.47
CA GLY A 25 -7.66 5.18 -57.35
C GLY A 25 -6.22 4.86 -57.72
N LYS A 26 -5.98 4.79 -59.01
CA LYS A 26 -4.83 4.35 -59.76
C LYS A 26 -3.53 5.12 -59.58
N ALA A 27 -2.47 4.36 -59.74
CA ALA A 27 -1.11 4.61 -60.17
C ALA A 27 -0.76 5.94 -60.85
N GLY A 28 0.40 6.47 -60.50
CA GLY A 28 1.18 7.44 -61.24
C GLY A 28 2.66 7.18 -60.98
N GLU A 29 3.32 6.52 -61.92
CA GLU A 29 4.74 6.39 -62.00
C GLU A 29 5.39 7.77 -62.37
N ALA A 30 6.47 8.16 -61.72
CA ALA A 30 7.42 9.09 -62.23
C ALA A 30 8.82 8.69 -61.76
N GLU A 31 9.61 8.24 -62.70
CA GLU A 31 11.05 8.09 -62.63
C GLU A 31 11.73 9.41 -62.44
N GLY A 32 12.78 9.46 -61.59
CA GLY A 32 13.67 10.62 -61.42
C GLY A 32 14.97 10.19 -60.78
N SER A 33 15.97 9.97 -61.59
CA SER A 33 17.36 9.66 -61.25
C SER A 33 18.03 10.80 -60.49
N GLY A 34 18.97 10.43 -59.62
CA GLY A 34 20.15 11.29 -59.43
C GLY A 34 20.58 11.55 -57.99
N GLY A 35 21.80 11.15 -57.69
CA GLY A 35 22.67 11.83 -56.77
C GLY A 35 22.77 11.24 -55.37
N ARG A 36 23.71 10.32 -55.23
CA ARG A 36 24.28 9.89 -53.96
C ARG A 36 25.19 11.05 -53.44
N GLU A 37 24.80 11.78 -52.47
CA GLU A 37 25.69 12.60 -51.63
C GLU A 37 25.85 11.91 -50.29
N GLU A 38 27.09 11.60 -49.94
CA GLU A 38 27.48 11.15 -48.58
C GLU A 38 27.33 12.30 -47.60
N PRO A 39 26.80 12.08 -46.42
CA PRO A 39 26.82 13.12 -45.40
C PRO A 39 28.21 13.19 -44.73
N GLU A 40 28.80 14.37 -44.75
CA GLU A 40 29.99 14.75 -43.99
C GLU A 40 29.73 14.57 -42.47
N GLU A 41 30.73 13.93 -41.84
CA GLU A 41 30.79 13.85 -40.37
C GLU A 41 30.97 15.27 -39.78
N PRO A 42 30.22 15.67 -38.74
CA PRO A 42 30.49 16.91 -38.04
C PRO A 42 31.74 16.77 -37.15
N GLU A 43 32.69 17.66 -37.34
CA GLU A 43 33.92 17.83 -36.54
C GLU A 43 33.57 17.96 -35.05
N ARG A 44 34.27 17.17 -34.23
CA ARG A 44 34.25 17.27 -32.76
C ARG A 44 34.88 18.58 -32.32
N PRO A 45 34.25 19.38 -31.47
CA PRO A 45 34.96 20.49 -30.82
C PRO A 45 35.94 19.96 -29.79
N GLU A 46 37.14 20.48 -29.82
CA GLU A 46 38.25 20.24 -28.92
C GLU A 46 37.87 20.50 -27.46
N ALA A 47 38.07 19.49 -26.61
CA ALA A 47 37.81 19.56 -25.17
C ALA A 47 38.79 20.53 -24.51
N ALA A 48 38.30 21.65 -24.00
CA ALA A 48 38.99 22.48 -23.05
C ALA A 48 39.28 21.70 -21.76
N ARG A 49 40.56 21.48 -21.44
CA ARG A 49 40.99 20.89 -20.16
C ARG A 49 40.75 21.89 -19.03
N GLY A 50 39.73 21.61 -18.20
CA GLY A 50 39.57 22.22 -16.89
C GLY A 50 40.46 21.52 -15.85
N PRO A 51 40.74 22.14 -14.70
CA PRO A 51 41.72 21.65 -13.74
C PRO A 51 41.26 20.36 -13.06
N GLU A 52 42.16 19.39 -12.95
CA GLU A 52 42.01 18.13 -12.22
C GLU A 52 41.80 18.41 -10.73
N GLY A 53 40.54 18.36 -10.28
CA GLY A 53 40.21 18.28 -8.87
C GLY A 53 40.30 16.83 -8.44
N THR A 54 41.32 16.51 -7.65
CA THR A 54 41.52 15.23 -6.98
C THR A 54 40.37 14.99 -6.00
N TRP A 55 39.47 14.07 -6.35
CA TRP A 55 38.46 13.54 -5.43
C TRP A 55 39.18 12.61 -4.45
N GLY A 56 39.32 13.03 -3.21
CA GLY A 56 39.68 12.15 -2.11
C GLY A 56 38.56 11.15 -1.86
N PRO A 57 38.88 9.95 -1.33
CA PRO A 57 37.87 8.96 -1.01
C PRO A 57 36.90 9.54 0.02
N TYR A 58 35.59 9.37 -0.24
CA TYR A 58 34.51 9.72 0.65
C TYR A 58 34.67 8.95 1.97
N GLU A 59 35.06 9.63 3.04
CA GLU A 59 35.03 9.05 4.38
C GLU A 59 33.56 9.01 4.82
N PRO A 60 33.01 7.81 5.19
CA PRO A 60 31.68 7.73 5.77
C PRO A 60 31.69 8.45 7.11
N ALA A 61 30.76 9.36 7.28
CA ALA A 61 30.59 10.14 8.50
C ALA A 61 30.41 9.19 9.69
N LYS A 62 31.23 9.41 10.72
CA LYS A 62 31.24 8.64 11.96
C LYS A 62 29.87 8.72 12.66
N SER A 63 29.34 7.54 12.92
CA SER A 63 28.31 7.19 13.92
C SER A 63 27.40 8.35 14.39
N GLN A 64 26.27 8.51 13.74
CA GLN A 64 25.15 9.29 14.27
C GLN A 64 24.46 8.48 15.37
N ARG A 65 24.35 9.05 16.57
CA ARG A 65 23.41 8.56 17.58
C ARG A 65 22.01 8.59 16.96
N VAL A 66 21.40 7.43 16.83
CA VAL A 66 19.97 7.30 16.56
C VAL A 66 19.26 7.97 17.74
N VAL A 67 18.69 9.14 17.51
CA VAL A 67 17.77 9.76 18.48
C VAL A 67 16.48 8.95 18.37
N ASP A 68 16.13 8.26 19.45
CA ASP A 68 14.89 7.53 19.59
C ASP A 68 13.72 8.54 19.54
N PRO A 69 12.83 8.51 18.52
CA PRO A 69 11.75 9.49 18.39
C PRO A 69 10.58 9.24 19.36
N LEU A 70 10.70 8.27 20.28
CA LEU A 70 9.63 7.84 21.19
C LEU A 70 9.95 8.01 22.68
N ALA A 71 11.04 8.69 23.05
CA ALA A 71 11.24 9.07 24.45
C ALA A 71 10.21 10.16 24.83
N PRO A 72 9.39 9.96 25.88
CA PRO A 72 8.44 10.99 26.31
C PRO A 72 9.20 12.17 26.90
N ASP A 73 9.17 13.29 26.18
CA ASP A 73 9.63 14.57 26.72
C ASP A 73 8.53 15.17 27.60
N GLU A 74 8.77 15.20 28.92
CA GLU A 74 7.89 15.82 29.92
C GLU A 74 8.05 17.34 29.91
N SER A 75 7.91 18.00 28.78
CA SER A 75 7.80 19.47 28.76
C SER A 75 6.69 19.88 27.77
N GLY A 76 5.61 20.39 28.36
CA GLY A 76 4.39 20.81 27.68
C GLY A 76 4.62 21.83 26.56
N ALA A 77 4.71 21.36 25.33
CA ALA A 77 4.65 22.14 24.12
C ALA A 77 3.76 21.44 23.06
N PRO A 78 3.07 22.20 22.20
CA PRO A 78 1.93 21.71 21.43
C PRO A 78 2.33 20.63 20.42
N GLY A 79 1.48 19.59 20.29
CA GLY A 79 1.67 18.34 19.52
C GLY A 79 1.97 18.44 18.00
N GLY A 80 2.44 19.57 17.51
CA GLY A 80 2.86 19.77 16.13
C GLY A 80 4.22 19.13 15.80
N GLY A 81 5.20 19.23 16.70
CA GLY A 81 6.57 18.77 16.44
C GLY A 81 6.71 17.25 16.36
N VAL A 82 5.98 16.50 17.19
CA VAL A 82 6.01 15.02 17.20
C VAL A 82 5.36 14.45 15.94
N ARG A 83 4.28 15.06 15.47
CA ARG A 83 3.62 14.68 14.21
C ARG A 83 4.49 14.98 12.99
N ALA A 84 5.22 16.08 12.98
CA ALA A 84 6.13 16.46 11.90
C ALA A 84 7.34 15.49 11.84
N ALA A 85 7.95 15.16 12.98
CA ALA A 85 9.04 14.20 13.05
C ALA A 85 8.62 12.78 12.62
N ALA A 86 7.42 12.34 13.03
CA ALA A 86 6.88 11.05 12.62
C ALA A 86 6.55 10.99 11.10
N ARG A 87 6.12 12.10 10.50
CA ARG A 87 5.90 12.22 9.06
C ARG A 87 7.22 12.24 8.28
N ALA A 88 8.20 12.98 8.77
CA ALA A 88 9.52 13.06 8.15
C ALA A 88 10.26 11.71 8.14
N ALA A 89 9.94 10.82 9.09
CA ALA A 89 10.47 9.45 9.14
C ALA A 89 9.69 8.44 8.28
N ALA A 90 8.59 8.84 7.64
CA ALA A 90 7.78 7.95 6.84
C ALA A 90 8.56 7.46 5.61
N PHE A 91 8.64 6.15 5.44
CA PHE A 91 9.24 5.49 4.28
C PHE A 91 8.11 4.97 3.40
N THR A 92 8.01 5.50 2.19
CA THR A 92 6.95 5.15 1.24
C THR A 92 7.53 4.33 0.10
N ILE A 93 6.91 3.20 -0.21
CA ILE A 93 7.31 2.30 -1.31
C ILE A 93 6.34 2.52 -2.48
N ALA A 94 6.86 2.61 -3.71
CA ALA A 94 6.06 2.69 -4.93
C ALA A 94 5.17 1.45 -5.10
N ALA A 95 4.07 1.58 -5.83
CA ALA A 95 3.06 0.52 -5.96
C ALA A 95 3.62 -0.78 -6.55
N ASP A 96 4.61 -0.71 -7.44
CA ASP A 96 5.30 -1.83 -8.05
C ASP A 96 6.47 -2.39 -7.20
N GLY A 97 6.85 -1.67 -6.12
CA GLY A 97 7.93 -2.05 -5.23
C GLY A 97 9.34 -1.80 -5.76
N SER A 98 9.50 -1.13 -6.91
CA SER A 98 10.81 -0.86 -7.53
C SER A 98 11.58 0.25 -6.82
N TYR A 99 10.87 1.26 -6.34
CA TYR A 99 11.44 2.43 -5.68
C TYR A 99 10.77 2.71 -4.33
N ALA A 100 11.48 3.45 -3.50
CA ALA A 100 10.92 4.04 -2.30
C ALA A 100 11.50 5.45 -2.08
N ALA A 101 10.86 6.22 -1.21
CA ALA A 101 11.33 7.54 -0.85
C ALA A 101 11.08 7.83 0.63
N ARG A 102 11.93 8.67 1.20
CA ARG A 102 11.78 9.25 2.53
C ARG A 102 12.40 10.63 2.60
N LEU A 103 12.05 11.40 3.63
CA LEU A 103 12.86 12.52 4.08
C LEU A 103 13.92 12.00 5.05
N THR A 104 15.17 12.39 4.83
CA THR A 104 16.32 12.01 5.66
C THR A 104 16.91 13.26 6.28
N LEU A 105 17.34 13.16 7.54
CA LEU A 105 18.05 14.21 8.24
C LEU A 105 19.54 14.00 8.12
N SER A 106 20.23 14.94 7.47
CA SER A 106 21.69 15.04 7.54
C SER A 106 22.07 15.94 8.71
N ALA A 107 22.73 15.39 9.69
CA ALA A 107 23.33 16.18 10.75
C ALA A 107 24.80 16.39 10.42
N THR A 108 25.15 17.59 9.94
CA THR A 108 26.54 18.08 9.92
C THR A 108 26.84 18.74 11.27
N ALA A 109 28.13 18.98 11.58
CA ALA A 109 28.52 19.56 12.84
C ALA A 109 27.85 20.93 13.13
N ASP A 110 27.40 21.62 12.08
CA ASP A 110 26.90 23.00 12.16
C ASP A 110 25.39 23.14 11.94
N ALA A 111 24.73 22.18 11.30
CA ALA A 111 23.28 22.25 11.02
C ALA A 111 22.67 20.87 10.72
N ALA A 112 21.44 20.68 11.20
CA ALA A 112 20.57 19.58 10.76
C ALA A 112 19.76 20.03 9.55
N ALA A 113 19.86 19.31 8.44
CA ALA A 113 19.17 19.63 7.19
C ALA A 113 18.38 18.42 6.69
N TRP A 114 17.10 18.62 6.39
CA TRP A 114 16.26 17.61 5.78
C TRP A 114 16.44 17.63 4.26
N PHE A 115 16.46 16.41 3.66
CA PHE A 115 16.48 16.25 2.21
C PHE A 115 15.74 14.96 1.80
N PRO A 116 15.18 14.91 0.58
CA PRO A 116 14.60 13.70 0.04
C PRO A 116 15.68 12.68 -0.31
N GLU A 117 15.38 11.42 -0.07
CA GLU A 117 16.22 10.30 -0.47
C GLU A 117 15.35 9.28 -1.23
N ARG A 118 15.80 8.89 -2.42
CA ARG A 118 15.19 7.84 -3.22
C ARG A 118 15.96 6.54 -3.04
N TRP A 119 15.24 5.47 -2.77
CA TRP A 119 15.78 4.12 -2.73
C TRP A 119 15.40 3.36 -4.01
N THR A 120 16.34 2.59 -4.56
CA THR A 120 16.08 1.58 -5.57
C THR A 120 16.07 0.23 -4.87
N LEU A 121 14.92 -0.46 -4.90
CA LEU A 121 14.69 -1.71 -4.16
C LEU A 121 14.83 -2.95 -5.04
N ASP A 122 14.76 -2.77 -6.36
CA ASP A 122 14.97 -3.82 -7.35
C ASP A 122 16.45 -3.96 -7.70
N GLY A 123 16.87 -5.18 -8.00
CA GLY A 123 18.25 -5.51 -8.34
C GLY A 123 18.94 -6.38 -7.29
N HIS A 124 20.22 -6.65 -7.51
CA HIS A 124 21.02 -7.49 -6.61
C HIS A 124 21.30 -6.81 -5.27
N GLU A 125 21.51 -5.51 -5.30
CA GLU A 125 21.79 -4.70 -4.11
C GLU A 125 20.90 -3.46 -4.12
N PRO A 126 20.16 -3.19 -3.04
CA PRO A 126 19.44 -1.94 -2.90
C PRO A 126 20.42 -0.80 -2.71
N TYR A 127 20.11 0.38 -3.24
CA TYR A 127 20.92 1.58 -3.03
C TYR A 127 20.05 2.81 -2.87
N ALA A 128 20.56 3.77 -2.10
CA ALA A 128 19.92 5.05 -1.86
C ALA A 128 20.62 6.15 -2.65
N VAL A 129 19.82 7.07 -3.21
CA VAL A 129 20.29 8.26 -3.90
C VAL A 129 19.71 9.47 -3.18
N PRO A 130 20.55 10.30 -2.54
CA PRO A 130 20.09 11.55 -1.98
C PRO A 130 19.68 12.51 -3.12
N LEU A 131 18.61 13.26 -2.86
CA LEU A 131 18.08 14.26 -3.80
C LEU A 131 18.08 15.66 -3.14
N PRO A 132 19.24 16.17 -2.71
CA PRO A 132 19.33 17.51 -2.15
C PRO A 132 19.10 18.57 -3.21
N LEU A 133 18.47 19.66 -2.80
CA LEU A 133 18.37 20.90 -3.56
C LEU A 133 19.22 21.99 -2.87
N ASP A 134 19.19 23.21 -3.43
CA ASP A 134 19.97 24.34 -2.90
C ASP A 134 19.57 24.75 -1.48
N GLN A 135 18.34 24.44 -1.07
CA GLN A 135 17.81 24.71 0.25
C GLN A 135 17.38 23.40 0.93
N PRO A 136 17.56 23.27 2.26
CA PRO A 136 17.00 22.18 3.03
C PRO A 136 15.49 22.14 2.91
N GLU A 137 14.93 20.95 2.99
CA GLU A 137 13.48 20.76 3.05
C GLU A 137 12.94 21.02 4.47
N GLU A 138 11.69 21.45 4.51
CA GLU A 138 10.99 21.56 5.79
C GLU A 138 10.56 20.15 6.30
N PRO A 139 10.58 19.89 7.61
CA PRO A 139 10.15 18.61 8.18
C PRO A 139 8.70 18.23 7.86
N GLY A 140 7.88 19.22 7.47
CA GLY A 140 6.49 19.04 7.05
C GLY A 140 6.29 18.71 5.57
N SER A 141 7.37 18.62 4.79
CA SER A 141 7.29 18.17 3.40
C SER A 141 6.97 16.67 3.33
N ASP A 142 6.14 16.27 2.37
CA ASP A 142 5.85 14.87 2.10
C ASP A 142 6.51 14.41 0.80
N VAL A 143 6.97 13.17 0.76
CA VAL A 143 7.58 12.57 -0.42
C VAL A 143 6.86 11.28 -0.82
N LEU A 144 6.74 11.05 -2.14
CA LEU A 144 6.06 9.89 -2.69
C LEU A 144 6.80 9.41 -3.94
N PRO A 145 7.29 8.16 -3.97
CA PRO A 145 7.98 7.60 -5.12
C PRO A 145 7.00 7.21 -6.22
N LEU A 146 7.40 7.40 -7.47
CA LEU A 146 6.72 6.89 -8.66
C LEU A 146 7.47 5.67 -9.21
N ALA A 147 6.79 4.85 -10.01
CA ALA A 147 7.35 3.64 -10.61
C ALA A 147 8.46 3.91 -11.65
N ASP A 148 8.55 5.13 -12.17
CA ASP A 148 9.61 5.56 -13.08
C ASP A 148 10.87 6.07 -12.36
N GLY A 149 10.90 6.01 -11.03
CA GLY A 149 12.02 6.43 -10.19
C GLY A 149 12.09 7.92 -9.90
N ARG A 150 11.11 8.71 -10.32
CA ARG A 150 10.95 10.09 -9.86
C ARG A 150 10.29 10.11 -8.49
N VAL A 151 10.56 11.15 -7.72
CA VAL A 151 9.97 11.35 -6.39
C VAL A 151 9.14 12.63 -6.41
N LEU A 152 7.85 12.50 -6.17
CA LEU A 152 6.99 13.63 -5.92
C LEU A 152 7.33 14.21 -4.55
N ILE A 153 7.53 15.52 -4.46
CA ILE A 153 7.60 16.24 -3.20
C ILE A 153 6.47 17.25 -3.11
N ARG A 154 5.82 17.28 -1.94
CA ARG A 154 4.86 18.32 -1.55
C ARG A 154 5.50 19.20 -0.50
N ARG A 155 5.54 20.51 -0.76
CA ARG A 155 5.99 21.54 0.19
C ARG A 155 4.84 22.45 0.55
N GLN A 156 4.81 22.88 1.78
CA GLN A 156 3.87 23.90 2.23
C GLN A 156 4.60 25.26 2.33
N VAL A 157 4.10 26.24 1.60
CA VAL A 157 4.63 27.61 1.61
C VAL A 157 3.45 28.54 1.91
N ALA A 158 3.37 29.00 3.13
CA ALA A 158 2.22 29.73 3.68
C ALA A 158 0.90 28.92 3.54
N ASP A 159 -0.08 29.44 2.80
CA ASP A 159 -1.38 28.83 2.48
C ASP A 159 -1.36 27.94 1.22
N ARG A 160 -0.21 27.82 0.56
CA ARG A 160 -0.07 27.09 -0.70
C ARG A 160 0.70 25.80 -0.50
N HIS A 161 0.27 24.75 -1.19
CA HIS A 161 0.99 23.49 -1.31
C HIS A 161 1.55 23.36 -2.72
N THR A 162 2.87 23.38 -2.85
CA THR A 162 3.57 23.22 -4.13
C THR A 162 3.94 21.75 -4.35
N PHE A 163 3.92 21.33 -5.61
CA PHE A 163 4.26 19.97 -6.04
C PHE A 163 5.34 20.02 -7.09
N SER A 164 6.37 19.18 -6.91
CA SER A 164 7.45 19.01 -7.88
C SER A 164 7.87 17.56 -7.99
N LEU A 165 8.39 17.15 -9.14
CA LEU A 165 9.05 15.87 -9.33
C LEU A 165 10.55 16.04 -9.24
N LEU A 166 11.18 15.30 -8.34
CA LEU A 166 12.62 15.24 -8.17
C LEU A 166 13.18 14.00 -8.85
N TYR A 167 14.35 14.12 -9.46
CA TYR A 167 15.05 13.02 -10.13
C TYR A 167 16.56 13.26 -10.16
N PRO A 168 17.39 12.19 -10.11
CA PRO A 168 18.83 12.34 -10.20
C PRO A 168 19.25 12.76 -11.62
N THR A 169 20.17 13.73 -11.73
CA THR A 169 20.75 14.22 -13.00
C THR A 169 22.24 13.91 -13.11
N GLY A 170 22.73 12.86 -12.43
CA GLY A 170 24.15 12.55 -12.30
C GLY A 170 24.71 13.21 -11.05
N PRO A 171 25.39 14.39 -11.15
CA PRO A 171 25.99 15.00 -9.96
C PRO A 171 25.00 15.74 -9.05
N GLY A 172 23.75 15.96 -9.50
CA GLY A 172 22.77 16.76 -8.78
C GLY A 172 21.36 16.22 -8.87
N THR A 173 20.42 17.04 -8.40
CA THR A 173 18.98 16.76 -8.42
C THR A 173 18.32 17.67 -9.44
N GLY A 174 17.57 17.07 -10.37
CA GLY A 174 16.65 17.81 -11.24
C GLY A 174 15.30 17.98 -10.54
N GLU A 175 14.67 19.14 -10.75
CA GLU A 175 13.34 19.44 -10.26
C GLU A 175 12.43 19.86 -11.41
N LEU A 176 11.27 19.22 -11.50
CA LEU A 176 10.21 19.58 -12.44
C LEU A 176 8.99 20.07 -11.64
N PRO A 177 8.72 21.39 -11.61
CA PRO A 177 7.53 21.91 -10.97
C PRO A 177 6.25 21.44 -11.66
N LEU A 178 5.28 20.96 -10.89
CA LEU A 178 3.97 20.53 -11.39
C LEU A 178 2.89 21.58 -11.16
N GLY A 179 3.07 22.48 -10.20
CA GLY A 179 2.11 23.50 -9.84
C GLY A 179 1.85 23.56 -8.33
N ALA A 180 0.77 24.24 -7.97
CA ALA A 180 0.40 24.45 -6.58
C ALA A 180 -1.13 24.39 -6.39
N LEU A 181 -1.53 24.04 -5.15
CA LEU A 181 -2.91 24.18 -4.66
C LEU A 181 -2.95 25.23 -3.55
N GLU A 182 -3.89 26.13 -3.65
CA GLU A 182 -4.25 27.04 -2.56
C GLU A 182 -5.30 26.33 -1.69
N CYS A 183 -5.04 26.24 -0.41
CA CYS A 183 -5.98 25.66 0.54
C CYS A 183 -6.59 26.76 1.38
N ALA A 184 -7.91 26.73 1.55
CA ALA A 184 -8.59 27.63 2.46
C ALA A 184 -8.12 27.42 3.90
N ASP A 185 -8.23 28.47 4.73
CA ASP A 185 -7.91 28.40 6.15
C ASP A 185 -8.63 27.22 6.83
N GLY A 186 -7.90 26.47 7.64
CA GLY A 186 -8.44 25.29 8.31
C GLY A 186 -8.50 24.01 7.47
N THR A 187 -8.12 24.08 6.19
CA THR A 187 -8.01 22.91 5.32
C THR A 187 -6.66 22.20 5.50
N HIS A 188 -6.69 20.88 5.63
CA HIS A 188 -5.48 20.06 5.71
C HIS A 188 -5.28 19.28 4.41
N LEU A 189 -4.07 19.36 3.82
CA LEU A 189 -3.73 18.60 2.63
C LEU A 189 -2.78 17.45 2.98
N THR A 190 -3.08 16.24 2.47
CA THR A 190 -2.27 15.05 2.65
C THR A 190 -2.16 14.29 1.32
N LEU A 191 -0.98 13.70 1.06
CA LEU A 191 -0.82 12.80 -0.08
C LEU A 191 -1.53 11.47 0.20
N LEU A 192 -2.15 10.90 -0.82
CA LEU A 192 -2.63 9.51 -0.80
C LEU A 192 -1.47 8.54 -1.01
N PRO A 193 -1.61 7.27 -0.61
CA PRO A 193 -0.63 6.23 -0.94
C PRO A 193 -0.36 6.16 -2.45
N PRO A 194 0.80 5.63 -2.88
CA PRO A 194 1.14 5.48 -4.28
C PRO A 194 0.01 4.82 -5.07
N SER A 195 -0.36 5.44 -6.20
CA SER A 195 -1.40 4.90 -7.07
C SER A 195 -0.96 3.58 -7.69
N PRO A 196 -1.85 2.59 -7.83
CA PRO A 196 -1.53 1.28 -8.42
C PRO A 196 -1.00 1.34 -9.85
N ASP A 197 -1.29 2.42 -10.60
CA ASP A 197 -0.75 2.66 -11.94
C ASP A 197 0.74 3.04 -11.94
N GLY A 198 1.29 3.39 -10.77
CA GLY A 198 2.68 3.79 -10.57
C GLY A 198 3.07 5.13 -11.18
N ALA A 199 2.20 5.79 -11.94
CA ALA A 199 2.48 7.03 -12.67
C ALA A 199 1.76 8.25 -12.11
N SER A 200 0.60 8.02 -11.47
CA SER A 200 -0.24 9.06 -10.90
C SER A 200 -0.02 9.23 -9.40
N ALA A 201 -0.20 10.46 -8.92
CA ALA A 201 -0.24 10.74 -7.49
C ALA A 201 -1.43 11.62 -7.16
N TYR A 202 -2.05 11.33 -6.02
CA TYR A 202 -3.25 12.02 -5.58
C TYR A 202 -3.06 12.63 -4.18
N ALA A 203 -3.84 13.66 -3.89
CA ALA A 203 -3.90 14.30 -2.59
C ALA A 203 -5.34 14.50 -2.14
N LEU A 204 -5.56 14.52 -0.84
CA LEU A 204 -6.82 14.92 -0.20
C LEU A 204 -6.67 16.32 0.38
N SER A 205 -7.55 17.22 0.00
CA SER A 205 -7.76 18.50 0.65
C SER A 205 -8.97 18.37 1.58
N ILE A 206 -8.73 18.31 2.88
CA ILE A 206 -9.72 17.94 3.89
C ILE A 206 -10.22 19.22 4.56
N GLY A 207 -11.43 19.63 4.19
CA GLY A 207 -12.14 20.74 4.80
C GLY A 207 -13.08 20.31 5.92
N GLU A 208 -13.86 21.24 6.45
CA GLU A 208 -14.81 21.01 7.52
C GLU A 208 -16.03 20.18 7.06
N HIS A 209 -16.52 20.45 5.86
CA HIS A 209 -17.78 19.88 5.34
C HIS A 209 -17.58 18.95 4.16
N SER A 210 -16.45 19.02 3.51
CA SER A 210 -16.11 18.19 2.34
C SER A 210 -14.61 17.91 2.26
N THR A 211 -14.28 16.84 1.57
CA THR A 211 -12.92 16.47 1.21
C THR A 211 -12.82 16.39 -0.29
N THR A 212 -11.86 17.10 -0.87
CA THR A 212 -11.60 17.10 -2.31
C THR A 212 -10.44 16.19 -2.65
N VAL A 213 -10.61 15.37 -3.68
CA VAL A 213 -9.55 14.53 -4.26
C VAL A 213 -8.91 15.27 -5.42
N TRP A 214 -7.59 15.43 -5.38
CA TRP A 214 -6.80 16.07 -6.41
C TRP A 214 -5.84 15.10 -7.05
N LEU A 215 -5.74 15.08 -8.38
CA LEU A 215 -4.62 14.48 -9.10
C LEU A 215 -3.49 15.51 -9.13
N VAL A 216 -2.37 15.24 -8.46
CA VAL A 216 -1.25 16.18 -8.29
C VAL A 216 -0.05 15.84 -9.16
N ALA A 217 0.05 14.61 -9.66
CA ALA A 217 1.01 14.18 -10.68
C ALA A 217 0.35 13.16 -11.63
N GLY A 218 0.85 13.07 -12.86
CA GLY A 218 0.29 12.18 -13.90
C GLY A 218 -0.71 12.88 -14.83
N GLY A 219 -1.16 14.09 -14.51
CA GLY A 219 -1.98 14.94 -15.38
C GLY A 219 -1.14 15.72 -16.41
N ALA A 220 -1.82 16.30 -17.42
CA ALA A 220 -1.17 17.07 -18.47
C ALA A 220 -0.70 18.45 -18.00
N PHE A 221 -1.44 19.10 -17.10
CA PHE A 221 -1.21 20.49 -16.68
C PHE A 221 -1.53 20.64 -15.18
N GLY A 222 -0.51 20.56 -14.33
CA GLY A 222 -0.63 20.84 -12.90
C GLY A 222 -1.65 19.98 -12.15
N PRO A 223 -1.99 20.36 -10.90
CA PRO A 223 -3.02 19.69 -10.12
C PRO A 223 -4.41 19.82 -10.76
N VAL A 224 -5.15 18.71 -10.82
CA VAL A 224 -6.49 18.61 -11.41
C VAL A 224 -7.49 18.16 -10.33
N HIS A 225 -8.60 18.87 -10.21
CA HIS A 225 -9.74 18.44 -9.39
C HIS A 225 -10.34 17.15 -9.95
N VAL A 226 -10.54 16.14 -9.10
CA VAL A 226 -11.07 14.83 -9.51
C VAL A 226 -12.45 14.58 -8.93
N ALA A 227 -12.63 14.80 -7.63
CA ALA A 227 -13.88 14.50 -6.95
C ALA A 227 -14.04 15.28 -5.64
N ASP A 228 -15.30 15.53 -5.24
CA ASP A 228 -15.65 16.02 -3.92
C ASP A 228 -16.45 14.98 -3.15
N VAL A 229 -16.02 14.69 -1.94
CA VAL A 229 -16.65 13.75 -1.02
C VAL A 229 -17.24 14.53 0.15
N PRO A 230 -18.57 14.50 0.38
CA PRO A 230 -19.18 15.16 1.52
C PRO A 230 -18.70 14.56 2.85
N GLY A 231 -18.27 15.39 3.78
CA GLY A 231 -17.72 15.01 5.07
C GLY A 231 -16.19 15.09 5.13
N ARG A 232 -15.65 14.79 6.31
CA ARG A 232 -14.21 14.77 6.53
C ARG A 232 -13.68 13.37 6.25
N CYS A 233 -12.76 13.24 5.31
CA CYS A 233 -12.16 11.96 4.97
C CYS A 233 -10.74 11.83 5.51
N SER A 234 -10.36 10.61 5.82
CA SER A 234 -9.00 10.21 6.21
C SER A 234 -8.67 8.85 5.61
N GLY A 235 -7.44 8.39 5.81
CA GLY A 235 -7.00 7.13 5.22
C GLY A 235 -6.69 7.28 3.73
N GLY A 236 -7.05 6.27 2.97
CA GLY A 236 -6.83 6.16 1.54
C GLY A 236 -6.25 4.80 1.20
N VAL A 237 -7.08 3.93 0.62
CA VAL A 237 -6.69 2.57 0.22
C VAL A 237 -7.24 2.30 -1.17
N TRP A 238 -6.37 1.90 -2.08
CA TRP A 238 -6.78 1.53 -3.43
C TRP A 238 -7.46 0.15 -3.42
N LEU A 239 -8.63 0.06 -4.04
CA LEU A 239 -9.43 -1.17 -4.10
C LEU A 239 -9.27 -1.93 -5.42
N ASP A 240 -8.72 -1.29 -6.45
CA ASP A 240 -8.48 -1.88 -7.76
C ASP A 240 -7.08 -1.51 -8.30
N ARG A 241 -6.59 -2.30 -9.26
CA ARG A 241 -5.28 -2.07 -9.89
C ARG A 241 -5.25 -0.91 -10.88
N ALA A 242 -6.41 -0.46 -11.32
CA ALA A 242 -6.51 0.64 -12.26
C ALA A 242 -6.45 2.02 -11.59
N GLY A 243 -6.43 2.07 -10.24
CA GLY A 243 -6.44 3.33 -9.49
C GLY A 243 -7.75 4.11 -9.64
N ARG A 244 -8.86 3.41 -9.93
CA ARG A 244 -10.18 4.02 -10.10
C ARG A 244 -11.01 4.02 -8.84
N LEU A 245 -10.92 2.94 -8.05
CA LEU A 245 -11.68 2.79 -6.81
C LEU A 245 -10.79 3.10 -5.62
N LEU A 246 -11.13 4.16 -4.91
CA LEU A 246 -10.44 4.62 -3.72
C LEU A 246 -11.35 4.45 -2.50
N ALA A 247 -10.89 3.73 -1.47
CA ALA A 247 -11.56 3.69 -0.18
C ALA A 247 -11.07 4.81 0.72
N LEU A 248 -12.01 5.52 1.36
CA LEU A 248 -11.75 6.56 2.34
C LEU A 248 -12.56 6.31 3.62
N ASP A 249 -11.99 6.65 4.77
CA ASP A 249 -12.68 6.68 6.05
C ASP A 249 -13.36 8.03 6.22
N ARG A 250 -14.68 8.06 6.11
CA ARG A 250 -15.50 9.28 6.09
C ARG A 250 -16.22 9.50 7.42
N GLU A 251 -16.01 10.65 8.01
CA GLU A 251 -16.83 11.23 9.05
C GLU A 251 -17.92 12.10 8.39
N PRO A 252 -19.21 11.86 8.65
CA PRO A 252 -20.28 12.62 8.00
C PRO A 252 -20.32 14.08 8.48
N VAL A 253 -20.89 14.97 7.65
CA VAL A 253 -21.13 16.37 8.02
C VAL A 253 -22.04 16.42 9.25
N GLY A 254 -21.64 17.21 10.25
CA GLY A 254 -22.38 17.31 11.50
C GLY A 254 -21.96 16.27 12.56
N GLY A 255 -20.95 15.46 12.28
CA GLY A 255 -20.40 14.46 13.19
C GLY A 255 -21.12 13.12 13.09
N GLY A 256 -20.57 12.12 13.76
CA GLY A 256 -21.09 10.76 13.77
C GLY A 256 -19.97 9.73 13.60
N PRO A 257 -20.30 8.44 13.57
CA PRO A 257 -19.31 7.39 13.43
C PRO A 257 -18.63 7.44 12.06
N VAL A 258 -17.34 7.19 12.08
CA VAL A 258 -16.53 7.10 10.86
C VAL A 258 -16.87 5.81 10.12
N LYS A 259 -17.16 5.91 8.83
CA LYS A 259 -17.45 4.76 7.97
C LYS A 259 -16.54 4.73 6.75
N ALA A 260 -16.03 3.57 6.39
CA ALA A 260 -15.32 3.43 5.13
C ALA A 260 -16.32 3.48 3.95
N VAL A 261 -15.99 4.31 2.96
CA VAL A 261 -16.71 4.48 1.70
C VAL A 261 -15.80 4.21 0.53
N ALA A 262 -16.34 3.72 -0.57
CA ALA A 262 -15.64 3.64 -1.84
C ALA A 262 -16.03 4.84 -2.71
N VAL A 263 -15.03 5.44 -3.35
CA VAL A 263 -15.14 6.58 -4.27
C VAL A 263 -14.69 6.12 -5.65
N ASP A 264 -15.59 6.14 -6.63
CA ASP A 264 -15.27 5.81 -8.02
C ASP A 264 -14.77 7.05 -8.75
N LEU A 265 -13.46 7.20 -8.88
CA LEU A 265 -12.83 8.33 -9.57
C LEU A 265 -13.12 8.33 -11.07
N GLY A 266 -13.39 7.16 -11.66
CA GLY A 266 -13.76 7.02 -13.07
C GLY A 266 -15.21 7.45 -13.36
N ARG A 267 -16.03 7.58 -12.31
CA ARG A 267 -17.43 8.04 -12.40
C ARG A 267 -17.65 9.41 -11.74
N GLY A 268 -16.65 10.27 -11.77
CA GLY A 268 -16.74 11.62 -11.23
C GLY A 268 -16.87 11.69 -9.71
N GLY A 269 -16.34 10.67 -8.99
CA GLY A 269 -16.34 10.67 -7.53
C GLY A 269 -17.62 10.11 -6.90
N GLU A 270 -18.34 9.21 -7.59
CA GLU A 270 -19.50 8.54 -7.01
C GLU A 270 -19.11 7.84 -5.70
N VAL A 271 -19.82 8.15 -4.61
CA VAL A 271 -19.53 7.64 -3.28
C VAL A 271 -20.51 6.55 -2.90
N THR A 272 -20.02 5.35 -2.59
CA THR A 272 -20.82 4.22 -2.13
C THR A 272 -20.36 3.73 -0.76
N PRO A 273 -21.27 3.25 0.11
CA PRO A 273 -20.88 2.64 1.37
C PRO A 273 -20.04 1.38 1.15
N LEU A 274 -18.90 1.26 1.84
CA LEU A 274 -18.04 0.08 1.78
C LEU A 274 -18.15 -0.78 3.04
N LEU A 275 -18.02 -0.16 4.23
CA LEU A 275 -18.09 -0.86 5.51
C LEU A 275 -19.16 -0.21 6.39
N GLN A 276 -20.14 -1.03 6.83
CA GLN A 276 -21.17 -0.66 7.78
C GLN A 276 -21.43 -1.85 8.71
N ILE A 277 -20.52 -2.09 9.68
CA ILE A 277 -20.57 -3.28 10.53
C ILE A 277 -21.68 -3.14 11.58
N ALA A 278 -21.76 -2.00 12.25
CA ALA A 278 -22.90 -1.61 13.09
C ALA A 278 -23.22 -0.12 12.83
N SER A 279 -24.42 0.31 13.18
CA SER A 279 -24.88 1.69 12.92
C SER A 279 -24.02 2.76 13.60
N ASP A 280 -23.57 2.47 14.81
CA ASP A 280 -22.87 3.36 15.74
C ASP A 280 -21.36 3.09 15.84
N SER A 281 -20.85 2.06 15.13
CA SER A 281 -19.42 1.73 15.15
C SER A 281 -18.59 2.62 14.22
N ASN A 282 -17.33 2.81 14.58
CA ASN A 282 -16.31 3.34 13.68
C ASN A 282 -15.71 2.19 12.87
N ASP A 283 -15.87 2.24 11.56
CA ASP A 283 -15.43 1.18 10.65
C ASP A 283 -14.42 1.75 9.65
N ARG A 284 -13.13 1.43 9.84
CA ARG A 284 -12.03 1.97 9.04
C ARG A 284 -11.40 0.86 8.20
N LEU A 285 -11.01 1.20 6.97
CA LEU A 285 -10.23 0.31 6.11
C LEU A 285 -8.74 0.67 6.25
N LEU A 286 -7.92 -0.29 6.64
CA LEU A 286 -6.49 -0.09 6.83
C LEU A 286 -5.66 -0.51 5.62
N LEU A 287 -5.98 -1.68 5.03
CA LEU A 287 -5.33 -2.21 3.84
C LEU A 287 -6.33 -2.99 3.00
N ALA A 288 -6.08 -3.06 1.70
CA ALA A 288 -6.75 -3.97 0.78
C ALA A 288 -5.73 -4.60 -0.18
N ASP A 289 -5.99 -5.83 -0.59
CA ASP A 289 -5.34 -6.42 -1.76
C ASP A 289 -6.32 -6.41 -2.93
N ALA A 290 -5.97 -5.67 -3.98
CA ALA A 290 -6.81 -5.49 -5.16
C ALA A 290 -7.03 -6.79 -5.96
N ASP A 291 -6.18 -7.81 -5.76
CA ASP A 291 -6.26 -9.08 -6.50
C ASP A 291 -7.20 -10.08 -5.85
N SER A 292 -7.01 -10.35 -4.56
CA SER A 292 -7.81 -11.28 -3.80
C SER A 292 -9.09 -10.65 -3.24
N GLY A 293 -9.13 -9.32 -3.15
CA GLY A 293 -10.18 -8.59 -2.47
C GLY A 293 -10.09 -8.67 -0.94
N LEU A 294 -8.98 -9.14 -0.37
CA LEU A 294 -8.80 -9.16 1.09
C LEU A 294 -8.81 -7.73 1.64
N LEU A 295 -9.63 -7.49 2.67
CA LEU A 295 -9.73 -6.23 3.38
C LEU A 295 -9.26 -6.41 4.83
N LEU A 296 -8.36 -5.56 5.29
CA LEU A 296 -7.96 -5.41 6.70
C LEU A 296 -8.64 -4.19 7.28
N ILE A 297 -9.37 -4.40 8.36
CA ILE A 297 -10.35 -3.46 8.89
C ILE A 297 -10.04 -3.20 10.36
N ARG A 298 -10.32 -1.99 10.82
CA ARG A 298 -10.38 -1.64 12.24
C ARG A 298 -11.78 -1.19 12.59
N SER A 299 -12.36 -1.78 13.63
CA SER A 299 -13.72 -1.43 14.07
C SER A 299 -13.90 -1.64 15.56
N ASP A 300 -14.73 -0.79 16.17
CA ASP A 300 -15.19 -0.89 17.55
C ASP A 300 -16.57 -1.60 17.69
N ALA A 301 -17.12 -2.10 16.59
CA ALA A 301 -18.39 -2.85 16.58
C ALA A 301 -18.44 -4.04 17.57
N PRO A 302 -17.33 -4.76 17.87
CA PRO A 302 -17.31 -5.76 18.93
C PRO A 302 -17.34 -5.21 20.36
N GLY A 303 -17.55 -3.91 20.56
CA GLY A 303 -17.57 -3.24 21.86
C GLY A 303 -16.25 -2.59 22.25
N HIS A 304 -15.19 -2.79 21.50
CA HIS A 304 -13.88 -2.12 21.62
C HIS A 304 -13.12 -2.20 20.29
N ASP A 305 -12.15 -1.33 20.12
CA ASP A 305 -11.34 -1.24 18.88
C ASP A 305 -10.59 -2.54 18.60
N ARG A 306 -10.81 -3.13 17.41
CA ARG A 306 -10.23 -4.41 17.00
C ARG A 306 -9.86 -4.44 15.52
N LEU A 307 -8.81 -5.20 15.22
CA LEU A 307 -8.53 -5.61 13.86
C LEU A 307 -9.47 -6.73 13.42
N GLY A 308 -10.00 -6.57 12.23
CA GLY A 308 -10.85 -7.55 11.55
C GLY A 308 -10.44 -7.70 10.10
N TRP A 309 -11.07 -8.64 9.42
CA TRP A 309 -10.88 -8.85 8.01
C TRP A 309 -12.18 -9.25 7.32
N GLY A 310 -12.25 -8.95 6.05
CA GLY A 310 -13.35 -9.30 5.16
C GLY A 310 -12.87 -9.46 3.73
N VAL A 311 -13.78 -9.71 2.82
CA VAL A 311 -13.50 -9.83 1.38
C VAL A 311 -14.40 -8.88 0.63
N LEU A 312 -13.81 -8.09 -0.25
CA LEU A 312 -14.54 -7.13 -1.11
C LEU A 312 -15.57 -7.87 -1.97
N GLY A 313 -16.78 -7.34 -2.02
CA GLY A 313 -17.89 -7.96 -2.76
C GLY A 313 -18.51 -9.20 -2.10
N SER A 314 -18.01 -9.64 -0.94
CA SER A 314 -18.58 -10.77 -0.20
C SER A 314 -19.70 -10.33 0.72
N CYS A 315 -20.77 -11.12 0.78
CA CYS A 315 -21.84 -10.96 1.78
C CYS A 315 -21.53 -11.62 3.13
N LEU A 316 -20.34 -12.23 3.29
CA LEU A 316 -19.93 -12.82 4.56
C LEU A 316 -19.62 -11.72 5.59
N PRO A 317 -19.94 -11.95 6.87
CA PRO A 317 -19.65 -10.96 7.91
C PRO A 317 -18.16 -10.80 8.13
N VAL A 318 -17.76 -9.58 8.52
CA VAL A 318 -16.41 -9.28 8.98
C VAL A 318 -16.03 -10.15 10.16
N ARG A 319 -14.83 -10.70 10.17
CA ARG A 319 -14.29 -11.56 11.22
C ARG A 319 -13.24 -10.80 12.04
N PHE A 320 -13.27 -10.98 13.36
CA PHE A 320 -12.37 -10.34 14.32
C PHE A 320 -11.56 -11.41 15.08
N PRO A 321 -10.39 -11.86 14.54
CA PRO A 321 -9.58 -12.91 15.15
C PRO A 321 -9.01 -12.49 16.51
N GLU A 322 -9.10 -13.35 17.52
CA GLU A 322 -8.52 -13.08 18.84
C GLU A 322 -6.99 -13.04 18.81
N CYS A 323 -6.34 -13.78 17.90
CA CYS A 323 -4.90 -13.77 17.76
C CYS A 323 -4.31 -12.42 17.30
N LEU A 324 -5.13 -11.52 16.73
CA LEU A 324 -4.72 -10.16 16.38
C LEU A 324 -4.86 -9.16 17.53
N ARG A 325 -5.14 -9.65 18.74
CA ARG A 325 -5.24 -8.85 19.96
C ARG A 325 -4.29 -9.38 21.03
N PRO A 326 -2.98 -9.36 20.81
CA PRO A 326 -2.05 -9.65 21.90
C PRO A 326 -2.15 -8.57 22.99
N ALA A 327 -1.88 -8.96 24.24
CA ALA A 327 -1.93 -8.04 25.37
C ALA A 327 -0.74 -7.06 25.33
N ASP A 328 -0.96 -5.85 25.82
CA ASP A 328 0.06 -4.83 26.06
C ASP A 328 0.87 -4.39 24.83
N VAL A 329 0.35 -4.60 23.64
CA VAL A 329 0.98 -4.15 22.38
C VAL A 329 -0.04 -3.56 21.42
N ALA A 330 0.42 -2.65 20.57
CA ALA A 330 -0.34 -2.16 19.42
C ALA A 330 0.00 -2.96 18.17
N VAL A 331 -1.01 -3.35 17.39
CA VAL A 331 -0.83 -4.08 16.14
C VAL A 331 -1.36 -3.25 14.98
N THR A 332 -0.52 -3.03 13.96
CA THR A 332 -0.87 -2.23 12.78
C THR A 332 -0.46 -2.99 11.51
N PRO A 333 -1.40 -3.30 10.61
CA PRO A 333 -1.08 -3.93 9.34
C PRO A 333 -0.38 -2.92 8.42
N PHE A 334 0.65 -3.38 7.67
CA PHE A 334 1.39 -2.53 6.76
C PHE A 334 1.57 -3.10 5.34
N ALA A 335 1.45 -4.41 5.15
CA ALA A 335 1.52 -5.01 3.82
C ALA A 335 0.69 -6.29 3.71
N VAL A 336 0.11 -6.54 2.54
CA VAL A 336 -0.62 -7.76 2.19
C VAL A 336 0.08 -8.46 1.03
N GLN A 337 0.21 -9.78 1.10
CA GLN A 337 0.75 -10.58 0.00
C GLN A 337 -0.21 -10.50 -1.20
N PRO A 338 0.27 -10.16 -2.42
CA PRO A 338 -0.56 -10.07 -3.60
C PRO A 338 -1.25 -11.40 -3.92
N GLY A 339 -2.58 -11.37 -4.03
CA GLY A 339 -3.42 -12.57 -4.08
C GLY A 339 -3.75 -13.11 -5.45
N GLN A 340 -2.99 -12.81 -6.51
CA GLN A 340 -3.33 -13.20 -7.90
C GLN A 340 -3.68 -14.68 -8.10
N MET A 341 -3.04 -15.57 -7.34
CA MET A 341 -3.25 -17.03 -7.38
C MET A 341 -3.73 -17.56 -6.04
N LEU A 342 -3.91 -16.71 -5.04
CA LEU A 342 -4.28 -17.07 -3.69
C LEU A 342 -5.73 -16.72 -3.41
N MET A 343 -6.39 -17.56 -2.62
CA MET A 343 -7.65 -17.16 -2.00
C MET A 343 -7.39 -16.07 -0.95
N PRO A 344 -8.32 -15.13 -0.72
CA PRO A 344 -8.15 -14.06 0.26
C PRO A 344 -7.69 -14.57 1.64
N GLU A 345 -8.23 -15.73 2.05
CA GLU A 345 -7.92 -16.35 3.33
C GLU A 345 -6.48 -16.87 3.42
N SER A 346 -5.81 -17.09 2.29
CA SER A 346 -4.45 -17.62 2.22
C SER A 346 -3.38 -16.55 2.09
N CYS A 347 -3.77 -15.29 1.81
CA CYS A 347 -2.84 -14.18 1.69
C CYS A 347 -2.18 -13.87 3.03
N ALA A 348 -0.85 -13.73 3.04
CA ALA A 348 -0.12 -13.33 4.22
C ALA A 348 -0.25 -11.82 4.46
N VAL A 349 -0.44 -11.44 5.70
CA VAL A 349 -0.50 -10.05 6.15
C VAL A 349 0.71 -9.78 7.05
N ALA A 350 1.47 -8.74 6.73
CA ALA A 350 2.53 -8.24 7.58
C ALA A 350 1.99 -7.17 8.52
N LEU A 351 2.37 -7.28 9.78
CA LEU A 351 1.89 -6.47 10.88
C LEU A 351 3.11 -5.88 11.63
N ARG A 352 3.05 -4.61 11.93
CA ARG A 352 3.92 -3.98 12.90
C ARG A 352 3.33 -4.20 14.27
N ILE A 353 4.14 -4.67 15.20
CA ILE A 353 3.76 -4.87 16.59
C ILE A 353 4.65 -3.95 17.44
N ASP A 354 4.01 -3.04 18.16
CA ASP A 354 4.69 -2.06 19.02
C ASP A 354 4.41 -2.39 20.49
N GLY A 355 5.45 -2.61 21.26
CA GLY A 355 5.39 -2.85 22.69
C GLY A 355 6.49 -2.13 23.45
N ALA A 356 6.54 -2.32 24.77
CA ALA A 356 7.52 -1.67 25.62
C ALA A 356 8.99 -1.93 25.25
N ALA A 357 9.28 -3.07 24.58
CA ALA A 357 10.62 -3.45 24.16
C ALA A 357 10.99 -2.92 22.75
N GLY A 358 10.10 -2.20 22.08
CA GLY A 358 10.30 -1.69 20.73
C GLY A 358 9.29 -2.23 19.72
N SER A 359 9.66 -2.21 18.45
CA SER A 359 8.81 -2.66 17.34
C SER A 359 9.36 -3.95 16.71
N TRP A 360 8.48 -4.88 16.37
CA TRP A 360 8.84 -6.11 15.66
C TRP A 360 7.78 -6.48 14.61
N VAL A 361 8.05 -7.50 13.83
CA VAL A 361 7.20 -7.93 12.71
C VAL A 361 6.27 -9.05 13.14
N GLY A 362 4.99 -8.93 12.77
CA GLY A 362 4.02 -10.00 12.82
C GLY A 362 3.69 -10.51 11.42
N VAL A 363 3.47 -11.80 11.27
CA VAL A 363 2.92 -12.41 10.05
C VAL A 363 1.69 -13.22 10.42
N TRP A 364 0.61 -12.98 9.70
CA TRP A 364 -0.67 -13.64 9.93
C TRP A 364 -1.36 -13.95 8.60
N ARG A 365 -2.16 -15.03 8.58
CA ARG A 365 -3.09 -15.36 7.49
C ARG A 365 -4.50 -15.52 8.02
N PRO A 366 -5.55 -15.14 7.27
CA PRO A 366 -6.94 -15.34 7.69
C PRO A 366 -7.33 -16.80 7.99
N THR A 367 -6.71 -17.77 7.30
CA THR A 367 -6.86 -19.21 7.61
C THR A 367 -6.17 -19.60 8.91
N GLY A 368 -5.11 -18.86 9.29
CA GLY A 368 -4.30 -19.14 10.47
C GLY A 368 -4.98 -18.67 11.75
N ARG A 369 -4.75 -19.41 12.84
CA ARG A 369 -5.21 -19.03 14.18
C ARG A 369 -4.13 -18.40 15.03
N ARG A 370 -2.95 -18.21 14.46
CA ARG A 370 -1.75 -17.71 15.15
C ARG A 370 -1.21 -16.47 14.48
N LEU A 371 -0.75 -15.54 15.29
CA LEU A 371 0.10 -14.43 14.88
C LEU A 371 1.56 -14.89 15.10
N HIS A 372 2.29 -15.08 14.02
CA HIS A 372 3.71 -15.37 14.07
C HIS A 372 4.47 -14.09 14.33
N GLN A 373 5.31 -14.07 15.35
CA GLN A 373 6.10 -12.90 15.71
C GLN A 373 7.55 -13.16 15.34
N LEU A 374 8.17 -12.23 14.62
CA LEU A 374 9.51 -12.32 14.07
C LEU A 374 10.32 -11.10 14.52
N ALA A 375 11.60 -11.29 14.77
CA ALA A 375 12.49 -10.16 15.02
C ALA A 375 12.58 -9.28 13.77
N ALA A 376 12.47 -7.98 13.94
CA ALA A 376 12.75 -7.03 12.88
C ALA A 376 14.27 -6.92 12.65
N PRO A 377 14.75 -6.63 11.42
CA PRO A 377 16.14 -6.30 11.20
C PRO A 377 16.53 -5.02 11.97
N GLU A 378 17.75 -4.95 12.42
CA GLU A 378 18.27 -3.75 13.11
C GLU A 378 18.19 -2.54 12.16
N GLY A 379 17.59 -1.44 12.65
CA GLY A 379 17.33 -0.26 11.82
C GLY A 379 16.15 -0.40 10.87
N TRP A 380 15.26 -1.38 11.09
CA TRP A 380 14.04 -1.49 10.29
C TRP A 380 13.28 -0.17 10.24
N LEU A 381 12.91 0.24 9.03
CA LEU A 381 12.03 1.40 8.82
C LEU A 381 10.61 0.97 9.18
N ALA A 382 10.31 1.04 10.46
CA ALA A 382 9.18 0.37 11.11
C ALA A 382 7.85 0.72 10.45
N GLY A 383 7.07 -0.31 10.11
CA GLY A 383 5.80 -0.17 9.40
C GLY A 383 5.94 -0.09 7.89
N SER A 384 7.15 -0.27 7.34
CA SER A 384 7.40 -0.34 5.90
C SER A 384 7.83 -1.75 5.49
N GLY A 385 7.34 -2.19 4.36
CA GLY A 385 7.68 -3.48 3.78
C GLY A 385 6.77 -3.83 2.62
N LEU A 386 7.17 -4.82 1.85
CA LEU A 386 6.48 -5.27 0.66
C LEU A 386 6.55 -6.80 0.56
N TRP A 387 5.42 -7.44 0.28
CA TRP A 387 5.38 -8.84 -0.06
C TRP A 387 5.69 -9.07 -1.55
N THR A 388 6.52 -10.05 -1.83
CA THR A 388 6.58 -10.63 -3.17
C THR A 388 5.40 -11.59 -3.39
N ARG A 389 5.11 -11.92 -4.63
CA ARG A 389 4.07 -12.92 -4.98
C ARG A 389 4.38 -14.29 -4.41
N ASP A 390 5.67 -14.63 -4.31
CA ASP A 390 6.15 -15.92 -3.80
C ASP A 390 6.14 -16.03 -2.28
N GLY A 391 5.63 -15.02 -1.58
CA GLY A 391 5.49 -15.05 -0.12
C GLY A 391 6.75 -14.69 0.65
N VAL A 392 7.65 -13.92 0.05
CA VAL A 392 8.81 -13.34 0.72
C VAL A 392 8.49 -11.89 1.08
N LEU A 393 8.63 -11.54 2.36
CA LEU A 393 8.49 -10.18 2.86
C LEU A 393 9.83 -9.47 2.76
N LYS A 394 9.87 -8.37 2.02
CA LYS A 394 11.00 -7.45 1.92
C LYS A 394 10.85 -6.37 2.99
N LEU A 395 11.81 -6.24 3.90
CA LEU A 395 11.83 -5.26 4.98
C LEU A 395 12.97 -4.28 4.77
N PRO A 396 12.72 -3.02 4.41
CA PRO A 396 13.75 -2.01 4.27
C PRO A 396 14.30 -1.63 5.65
N TYR A 397 15.62 -1.51 5.75
CA TYR A 397 16.31 -1.09 6.97
C TYR A 397 17.51 -0.20 6.66
N ALA A 398 17.87 0.63 7.63
CA ALA A 398 19.05 1.47 7.56
C ALA A 398 19.70 1.54 8.95
N ASN A 399 21.00 1.24 9.02
CA ASN A 399 21.78 1.35 10.24
C ASN A 399 23.17 1.93 9.92
N ALA A 400 24.05 2.02 10.92
CA ALA A 400 25.36 2.62 10.75
C ALA A 400 26.28 1.86 9.77
N ASP A 401 26.11 0.55 9.69
CA ASP A 401 26.95 -0.33 8.83
C ASP A 401 26.35 -0.47 7.42
N VAL A 402 25.00 -0.44 7.34
CA VAL A 402 24.25 -0.61 6.08
C VAL A 402 23.25 0.54 5.96
N PRO A 403 23.62 1.63 5.28
CA PRO A 403 22.76 2.81 5.16
C PRO A 403 21.50 2.58 4.29
N CYS A 404 21.53 1.52 3.47
CA CYS A 404 20.41 1.11 2.62
C CYS A 404 20.42 -0.41 2.48
N GLY A 405 19.47 -1.10 3.10
CA GLY A 405 19.36 -2.55 3.07
C GLY A 405 17.92 -3.04 2.97
N VAL A 406 17.73 -4.25 2.45
CA VAL A 406 16.44 -4.95 2.41
C VAL A 406 16.65 -6.35 2.97
N ALA A 407 16.03 -6.64 4.09
CA ALA A 407 16.00 -7.99 4.65
C ALA A 407 14.86 -8.79 4.02
N LEU A 408 15.12 -10.06 3.73
CA LEU A 408 14.17 -11.01 3.16
C LEU A 408 13.68 -11.96 4.24
N VAL A 409 12.39 -12.07 4.41
CA VAL A 409 11.76 -12.93 5.41
C VAL A 409 10.73 -13.81 4.71
N GLU A 410 10.93 -15.11 4.73
CA GLU A 410 9.92 -16.06 4.23
C GLU A 410 8.72 -16.10 5.16
N ALA A 411 7.51 -16.15 4.57
CA ALA A 411 6.29 -16.26 5.35
C ALA A 411 6.29 -17.61 6.10
N PRO A 412 6.11 -17.61 7.43
CA PRO A 412 5.97 -18.85 8.18
C PRO A 412 4.84 -19.70 7.59
N VAL A 413 5.11 -20.99 7.40
CA VAL A 413 4.09 -21.96 7.01
C VAL A 413 3.38 -22.37 8.30
N ASP A 414 2.05 -22.22 8.33
CA ASP A 414 1.28 -22.87 9.38
C ASP A 414 1.47 -24.38 9.19
N GLU A 415 2.17 -25.02 10.08
CA GLU A 415 2.20 -26.48 10.12
C GLU A 415 0.75 -26.94 10.27
N GLU A 416 0.18 -27.42 9.16
CA GLU A 416 -1.06 -28.15 9.24
C GLU A 416 -0.84 -29.22 10.30
N ARG A 417 -1.67 -29.22 11.33
CA ARG A 417 -1.85 -30.42 12.17
C ARG A 417 -2.45 -31.52 11.28
N GLY A 418 -1.71 -31.86 10.27
CA GLY A 418 -1.86 -33.02 9.44
C GLY A 418 -1.04 -34.11 10.03
N ALA A 419 -1.62 -34.79 10.96
CA ALA A 419 -1.51 -36.21 11.13
C ALA A 419 -2.47 -36.51 12.25
N GLY A 420 -3.66 -36.94 11.89
CA GLY A 420 -4.35 -37.85 12.75
C GLY A 420 -3.32 -38.90 13.20
N PRO A 421 -3.46 -39.48 14.41
CA PRO A 421 -2.44 -40.36 14.97
C PRO A 421 -2.07 -41.39 13.91
N ALA A 422 -0.78 -41.41 13.58
CA ALA A 422 -0.20 -42.48 12.78
C ALA A 422 -0.59 -43.78 13.49
N TRP A 423 -1.42 -44.58 12.86
CA TRP A 423 -1.65 -45.96 13.27
C TRP A 423 -0.29 -46.63 13.21
N ALA A 424 0.30 -46.72 14.38
CA ALA A 424 1.45 -47.57 14.56
C ALA A 424 1.02 -48.95 14.03
N THR A 425 1.66 -49.39 12.97
CA THR A 425 1.72 -50.79 12.56
C THR A 425 2.36 -51.54 13.73
N ALA A 426 1.55 -51.98 14.69
CA ALA A 426 1.96 -52.96 15.68
C ALA A 426 2.08 -54.29 14.97
N THR A 427 3.32 -54.74 14.84
CA THR A 427 3.70 -56.08 14.48
C THR A 427 2.91 -57.09 15.34
N GLU A 428 2.29 -58.05 14.67
CA GLU A 428 1.59 -59.17 15.24
C GLU A 428 2.43 -59.88 16.29
N SER A 429 1.88 -60.01 17.46
CA SER A 429 2.17 -61.17 18.36
C SER A 429 0.90 -61.54 19.07
N GLY A 430 0.45 -62.75 18.80
CA GLY A 430 -0.84 -63.32 19.06
C GLY A 430 -1.37 -63.24 20.48
N MET A 431 -2.69 -63.12 20.57
CA MET A 431 -3.53 -63.91 21.46
C MET A 431 -5.02 -63.73 21.16
N GLN A 432 -5.76 -64.76 21.31
CA GLN A 432 -7.11 -65.14 20.90
C GLN A 432 -8.29 -64.23 21.32
N PRO A 433 -9.49 -64.42 20.72
CA PRO A 433 -10.56 -63.44 20.66
C PRO A 433 -11.52 -63.52 21.86
N SER A 434 -12.01 -62.34 22.27
CA SER A 434 -13.20 -62.25 23.11
C SER A 434 -14.20 -61.25 22.53
N ALA A 435 -15.37 -61.79 22.29
CA ALA A 435 -16.72 -61.22 22.14
C ALA A 435 -16.92 -59.82 21.53
N ALA A 436 -17.72 -59.87 20.47
CA ALA A 436 -18.32 -58.86 19.64
C ALA A 436 -18.92 -57.65 20.38
N ALA A 437 -18.46 -56.44 19.98
CA ALA A 437 -19.23 -55.21 20.05
C ALA A 437 -19.49 -54.69 18.64
N THR A 438 -20.74 -54.53 18.29
CA THR A 438 -21.24 -54.05 16.98
C THR A 438 -20.75 -52.59 16.74
N PRO A 439 -20.13 -52.26 15.63
CA PRO A 439 -19.75 -50.86 15.35
C PRO A 439 -20.99 -50.04 15.03
N PRO A 440 -21.01 -48.73 15.41
CA PRO A 440 -22.10 -47.84 15.05
C PRO A 440 -22.12 -47.62 13.54
N ALA A 441 -23.32 -47.67 12.95
CA ALA A 441 -23.57 -47.46 11.52
C ALA A 441 -23.07 -46.07 11.07
N VAL A 442 -22.11 -46.01 10.16
CA VAL A 442 -21.70 -44.80 9.48
C VAL A 442 -22.79 -44.43 8.48
N CYS A 443 -23.60 -43.41 8.81
CA CYS A 443 -24.56 -42.81 7.87
C CYS A 443 -23.77 -42.10 6.77
N LYS A 444 -23.78 -42.63 5.53
CA LYS A 444 -23.33 -41.92 4.35
C LYS A 444 -24.26 -40.73 4.07
N PRO A 445 -23.75 -39.54 3.71
CA PRO A 445 -24.55 -38.41 3.26
C PRO A 445 -25.39 -38.80 2.05
N VAL A 446 -26.72 -38.62 2.14
CA VAL A 446 -27.64 -38.84 1.03
C VAL A 446 -27.79 -37.53 0.25
N PRO A 447 -27.67 -37.52 -1.10
CA PRO A 447 -27.92 -36.30 -1.88
C PRO A 447 -29.35 -35.80 -1.65
N LEU A 448 -29.52 -34.47 -1.59
CA LEU A 448 -30.80 -33.81 -1.27
C LEU A 448 -31.97 -34.25 -2.15
N GLY A 449 -31.72 -34.68 -3.39
CA GLY A 449 -32.75 -35.20 -4.32
C GLY A 449 -33.27 -36.60 -3.98
N GLN A 450 -32.70 -37.31 -3.00
CA GLN A 450 -33.11 -38.66 -2.55
C GLN A 450 -33.58 -38.71 -1.10
N ALA A 451 -33.71 -37.57 -0.44
CA ALA A 451 -34.25 -37.52 0.93
C ALA A 451 -35.76 -37.80 0.92
N PRO A 452 -36.28 -38.77 1.72
CA PRO A 452 -37.70 -39.01 1.78
C PRO A 452 -38.41 -37.81 2.37
N LEU A 453 -39.39 -37.25 1.65
CA LEU A 453 -40.29 -36.22 2.14
C LEU A 453 -41.24 -36.85 3.17
N VAL A 454 -41.00 -36.63 4.44
CA VAL A 454 -41.94 -37.01 5.50
C VAL A 454 -43.17 -36.09 5.41
N GLY A 455 -44.27 -36.63 4.93
CA GLY A 455 -45.55 -35.94 4.81
C GLY A 455 -46.03 -35.47 6.18
N ARG A 456 -46.34 -34.19 6.32
CA ARG A 456 -47.10 -33.65 7.43
C ARG A 456 -48.53 -34.14 7.31
N THR A 457 -48.97 -35.07 8.16
CA THR A 457 -50.39 -35.32 8.45
C THR A 457 -50.93 -34.17 9.29
N ALA A 458 -51.93 -33.48 8.76
CA ALA A 458 -52.68 -32.47 9.50
C ALA A 458 -53.57 -33.19 10.55
N PRO A 459 -53.74 -32.65 11.76
CA PRO A 459 -54.73 -33.13 12.68
C PRO A 459 -56.12 -32.64 12.28
N GLY A 460 -57.09 -33.54 12.26
CA GLY A 460 -58.51 -33.26 12.14
C GLY A 460 -59.11 -32.70 13.42
#